data_43a72d7df834210b4fcd577490140712
#
_entry.id   43a72d7df834210b4fcd577490140712
#
_cell.length_a   1.000
_cell.length_b   1.000
_cell.length_c   1.000
_cell.angle_alpha   90.00
_cell.angle_beta   90.00
_cell.angle_gamma   90.00
#
_symmetry.space_group_name_H-M   'P 1'
#
loop_
_entity.id
_entity.type
_entity.pdbx_description
1 polymer ?
#
loop_
_entity_poly.entity_id
_entity_poly.type
_entity_poly.pdbx_seq_one_letter_code
_entity_poly.pdbx_strand_id
1 'polypeptide(L)'
;PEEVFGIKKYEAKVVRNYNVASFIKEFVVEIPDEMKYKAGGYIQIEIPKCEVNYKDIDITSHPKEHPDDPNKFKLEWDKFGLWDLKMKNDEDVERAYSMASFPAEGKEIMLNVRIATPPWDRNKNAWMDVNPGIASTYVFSKKPGDTVTISGPYGDFFINESDAEMLYIGGGAGMAPMRSHLYHLFRTIKSGRKVNFWYGGRSKRELFYVDHFRALEKDFPNFKFYIALSEP
;
A
#
# COMPACT_ATOMS: atom_id res chain seq x y z
N PRO A 1 -12.34 -14.41 24.38
CA PRO A 1 -11.40 -15.33 23.75
C PRO A 1 -10.79 -14.61 22.55
N GLU A 2 -9.45 -14.50 22.54
CA GLU A 2 -8.74 -14.00 21.36
C GLU A 2 -8.99 -14.98 20.22
N GLU A 3 -9.60 -14.50 19.12
CA GLU A 3 -9.71 -15.29 17.90
C GLU A 3 -8.31 -15.45 17.32
N VAL A 4 -7.72 -16.63 17.51
CA VAL A 4 -6.45 -16.99 16.90
C VAL A 4 -6.74 -17.44 15.46
N PHE A 5 -6.47 -16.59 14.49
CA PHE A 5 -6.54 -16.96 13.07
C PHE A 5 -5.31 -17.81 12.72
N GLY A 6 -5.54 -19.00 12.18
CA GLY A 6 -4.45 -19.85 11.71
C GLY A 6 -3.73 -19.23 10.50
N ILE A 7 -2.40 -19.20 10.54
CA ILE A 7 -1.56 -18.76 9.42
C ILE A 7 -1.67 -19.78 8.29
N LYS A 8 -1.95 -19.31 7.08
CA LYS A 8 -1.99 -20.11 5.86
C LYS A 8 -1.13 -19.49 4.77
N LYS A 9 -0.71 -20.32 3.85
CA LYS A 9 -0.02 -19.90 2.62
C LYS A 9 -1.02 -19.94 1.47
N TYR A 10 -1.00 -18.92 0.61
CA TYR A 10 -1.89 -18.76 -0.53
C TYR A 10 -1.08 -18.47 -1.79
N GLU A 11 -1.44 -19.16 -2.87
CA GLU A 11 -1.08 -18.74 -4.23
C GLU A 11 -2.10 -17.68 -4.67
N ALA A 12 -1.67 -16.44 -4.72
CA ALA A 12 -2.53 -15.30 -4.97
C ALA A 12 -2.33 -14.76 -6.38
N LYS A 13 -3.43 -14.42 -7.04
CA LYS A 13 -3.40 -13.85 -8.40
C LYS A 13 -3.42 -12.33 -8.34
N VAL A 14 -2.49 -11.68 -9.02
CA VAL A 14 -2.47 -10.22 -9.16
C VAL A 14 -3.66 -9.79 -10.02
N VAL A 15 -4.51 -8.91 -9.48
CA VAL A 15 -5.69 -8.37 -10.17
C VAL A 15 -5.54 -6.90 -10.52
N ARG A 16 -4.81 -6.11 -9.72
CA ARG A 16 -4.47 -4.71 -9.99
C ARG A 16 -3.10 -4.38 -9.46
N ASN A 17 -2.37 -3.52 -10.16
CA ASN A 17 -1.08 -3.01 -9.70
C ASN A 17 -0.79 -1.63 -10.30
N TYR A 18 -1.51 -0.62 -9.84
CA TYR A 18 -1.45 0.74 -10.36
C TYR A 18 -0.68 1.69 -9.43
N ASN A 19 0.00 2.67 -10.01
CA ASN A 19 0.54 3.77 -9.22
C ASN A 19 -0.58 4.66 -8.68
N VAL A 20 -0.57 4.90 -7.39
CA VAL A 20 -1.45 5.87 -6.69
C VAL A 20 -0.70 7.13 -6.29
N ALA A 21 0.62 7.07 -6.28
CA ALA A 21 1.56 8.18 -6.12
C ALA A 21 2.80 7.91 -6.96
N SER A 22 3.72 8.87 -7.07
CA SER A 22 4.92 8.74 -7.89
C SER A 22 5.72 7.47 -7.61
N PHE A 23 5.79 7.06 -6.34
CA PHE A 23 6.59 5.93 -5.88
C PHE A 23 5.80 4.90 -5.07
N ILE A 24 4.47 4.94 -5.13
CA ILE A 24 3.60 4.02 -4.38
C ILE A 24 2.60 3.39 -5.34
N LYS A 25 2.48 2.07 -5.26
CA LYS A 25 1.45 1.29 -5.93
C LYS A 25 0.36 0.82 -4.97
N GLU A 26 -0.87 0.80 -5.47
CA GLU A 26 -1.92 -0.06 -4.97
C GLU A 26 -1.74 -1.43 -5.64
N PHE A 27 -1.34 -2.40 -4.85
CA PHE A 27 -1.13 -3.77 -5.27
C PHE A 27 -2.24 -4.64 -4.70
N VAL A 28 -3.05 -5.23 -5.57
CA VAL A 28 -4.18 -6.06 -5.16
C VAL A 28 -4.04 -7.45 -5.72
N VAL A 29 -4.14 -8.43 -4.85
CA VAL A 29 -4.17 -9.85 -5.19
C VAL A 29 -5.49 -10.48 -4.76
N GLU A 30 -5.94 -11.47 -5.51
CA GLU A 30 -7.07 -12.31 -5.15
C GLU A 30 -6.55 -13.67 -4.67
N ILE A 31 -7.04 -14.11 -3.52
CA ILE A 31 -6.74 -15.41 -2.93
C ILE A 31 -7.89 -16.40 -3.19
N PRO A 32 -7.60 -17.73 -3.30
CA PRO A 32 -8.62 -18.72 -3.61
C PRO A 32 -9.69 -18.87 -2.51
N ASP A 33 -9.26 -18.76 -1.26
CA ASP A 33 -10.11 -18.85 -0.07
C ASP A 33 -10.02 -17.56 0.74
N GLU A 34 -11.13 -17.17 1.39
CA GLU A 34 -11.15 -16.01 2.25
C GLU A 34 -10.19 -16.14 3.44
N MET A 35 -9.37 -15.11 3.63
CA MET A 35 -8.52 -14.98 4.82
C MET A 35 -9.29 -14.23 5.90
N LYS A 36 -9.48 -14.89 7.05
CA LYS A 36 -10.02 -14.22 8.24
C LYS A 36 -8.89 -13.45 8.94
N TYR A 37 -9.06 -12.16 9.14
CA TYR A 37 -8.08 -11.31 9.81
C TYR A 37 -8.74 -10.12 10.53
N LYS A 38 -7.99 -9.48 11.41
CA LYS A 38 -8.38 -8.21 12.03
C LYS A 38 -7.83 -7.04 11.22
N ALA A 39 -8.61 -5.95 11.10
CA ALA A 39 -8.15 -4.72 10.46
C ALA A 39 -6.86 -4.22 11.11
N GLY A 40 -5.86 -3.86 10.30
CA GLY A 40 -4.50 -3.52 10.74
C GLY A 40 -3.50 -4.66 10.68
N GLY A 41 -3.95 -5.88 10.35
CA GLY A 41 -3.07 -7.02 10.12
C GLY A 41 -2.18 -6.86 8.88
N TYR A 42 -1.19 -7.74 8.77
CA TYR A 42 -0.26 -7.78 7.64
C TYR A 42 -0.13 -9.19 7.06
N ILE A 43 0.38 -9.27 5.86
CA ILE A 43 0.79 -10.52 5.21
C ILE A 43 2.30 -10.50 4.96
N GLN A 44 2.88 -11.68 4.71
CA GLN A 44 4.21 -11.80 4.13
C GLN A 44 4.10 -12.18 2.66
N ILE A 45 4.98 -11.61 1.83
CA ILE A 45 5.15 -11.99 0.42
C ILE A 45 6.46 -12.75 0.30
N GLU A 46 6.43 -13.90 -0.36
CA GLU A 46 7.62 -14.61 -0.80
C GLU A 46 8.17 -14.00 -2.08
N ILE A 47 9.45 -13.68 -2.08
CA ILE A 47 10.16 -13.15 -3.24
C ILE A 47 11.20 -14.20 -3.65
N PRO A 48 11.00 -14.88 -4.78
CA PRO A 48 11.96 -15.86 -5.28
C PRO A 48 13.21 -15.16 -5.81
N LYS A 49 14.24 -15.95 -6.13
CA LYS A 49 15.38 -15.47 -6.90
C LYS A 49 14.91 -14.85 -8.20
N CYS A 50 15.30 -13.62 -8.46
CA CYS A 50 14.86 -12.89 -9.64
C CYS A 50 15.73 -11.67 -9.92
N GLU A 51 15.63 -11.17 -11.15
CA GLU A 51 16.16 -9.89 -11.57
C GLU A 51 15.04 -9.04 -12.16
N VAL A 52 15.03 -7.75 -11.85
CA VAL A 52 14.04 -6.80 -12.37
C VAL A 52 14.78 -5.59 -12.92
N ASN A 53 14.54 -5.29 -14.20
CA ASN A 53 14.95 -4.03 -14.81
C ASN A 53 13.83 -3.02 -14.63
N TYR A 54 14.12 -1.85 -14.09
CA TYR A 54 13.10 -0.81 -13.85
C TYR A 54 12.44 -0.32 -15.14
N LYS A 55 13.15 -0.37 -16.28
CA LYS A 55 12.58 -0.02 -17.60
C LYS A 55 11.38 -0.89 -18.01
N ASP A 56 11.24 -2.08 -17.41
CA ASP A 56 10.16 -3.02 -17.71
C ASP A 56 8.96 -2.88 -16.74
N ILE A 57 9.07 -1.99 -15.75
CA ILE A 57 8.02 -1.71 -14.77
C ILE A 57 6.94 -0.83 -15.40
N ASP A 58 5.70 -1.24 -15.26
CA ASP A 58 4.53 -0.45 -15.62
C ASP A 58 4.17 0.49 -14.46
N ILE A 59 4.18 1.80 -14.70
CA ILE A 59 3.80 2.84 -13.72
C ILE A 59 2.51 3.56 -14.10
N THR A 60 1.63 2.92 -14.84
CA THR A 60 0.31 3.46 -15.15
C THR A 60 -0.40 3.89 -13.87
N SER A 61 -0.91 5.12 -13.88
CA SER A 61 -1.64 5.65 -12.73
C SER A 61 -3.00 4.98 -12.56
N HIS A 62 -3.46 4.91 -11.32
CA HIS A 62 -4.71 4.25 -10.97
C HIS A 62 -5.90 4.94 -11.66
N PRO A 63 -6.72 4.23 -12.47
CA PRO A 63 -7.73 4.84 -13.33
C PRO A 63 -8.88 5.51 -12.56
N LYS A 64 -9.16 5.10 -11.33
CA LYS A 64 -10.17 5.76 -10.47
C LYS A 64 -9.62 6.97 -9.74
N GLU A 65 -8.31 6.96 -9.40
CA GLU A 65 -7.65 8.09 -8.74
C GLU A 65 -7.24 9.17 -9.74
N HIS A 66 -6.90 8.78 -10.98
CA HIS A 66 -6.40 9.65 -12.03
C HIS A 66 -6.97 9.26 -13.40
N PRO A 67 -8.29 9.43 -13.62
CA PRO A 67 -8.95 8.94 -14.82
C PRO A 67 -8.46 9.59 -16.12
N ASP A 68 -7.98 10.83 -16.04
CA ASP A 68 -7.62 11.63 -17.21
C ASP A 68 -6.12 11.61 -17.54
N ASP A 69 -5.29 10.98 -16.71
CA ASP A 69 -3.84 10.99 -16.88
C ASP A 69 -3.18 9.67 -16.50
N PRO A 70 -3.13 8.70 -17.42
CA PRO A 70 -2.48 7.40 -17.15
C PRO A 70 -0.96 7.50 -16.96
N ASN A 71 -0.33 8.60 -17.37
CA ASN A 71 1.11 8.82 -17.28
C ASN A 71 1.50 9.84 -16.19
N LYS A 72 0.62 10.10 -15.24
CA LYS A 72 0.76 11.17 -14.24
C LYS A 72 2.11 11.19 -13.52
N PHE A 73 2.71 10.02 -13.28
CA PHE A 73 3.92 9.88 -12.49
C PHE A 73 5.19 9.67 -13.32
N LYS A 74 5.07 9.60 -14.65
CA LYS A 74 6.20 9.34 -15.55
C LYS A 74 7.29 10.41 -15.43
N LEU A 75 6.90 11.67 -15.30
CA LEU A 75 7.84 12.79 -15.17
C LEU A 75 8.80 12.64 -13.98
N GLU A 76 8.32 12.14 -12.84
CA GLU A 76 9.16 11.94 -11.65
C GLU A 76 10.16 10.80 -11.88
N TRP A 77 9.75 9.73 -12.54
CA TRP A 77 10.63 8.62 -12.90
C TRP A 77 11.70 9.04 -13.91
N ASP A 78 11.32 9.83 -14.90
CA ASP A 78 12.25 10.41 -15.91
C ASP A 78 13.25 11.34 -15.21
N LYS A 79 12.78 12.25 -14.36
CA LYS A 79 13.59 13.25 -13.65
C LYS A 79 14.69 12.62 -12.79
N PHE A 80 14.38 11.52 -12.13
CA PHE A 80 15.31 10.84 -11.23
C PHE A 80 16.04 9.67 -11.91
N GLY A 81 15.79 9.40 -13.19
CA GLY A 81 16.46 8.33 -13.93
C GLY A 81 16.22 6.95 -13.35
N LEU A 82 15.01 6.68 -12.84
CA LEU A 82 14.70 5.38 -12.24
C LEU A 82 14.77 4.24 -13.25
N TRP A 83 14.50 4.51 -14.51
CA TRP A 83 14.47 3.50 -15.58
C TRP A 83 15.78 2.74 -15.77
N ASP A 84 16.91 3.31 -15.35
CA ASP A 84 18.24 2.71 -15.48
C ASP A 84 18.59 1.77 -14.32
N LEU A 85 17.75 1.73 -13.29
CA LEU A 85 17.98 0.89 -12.12
C LEU A 85 17.69 -0.59 -12.44
N LYS A 86 18.41 -1.46 -11.72
CA LYS A 86 18.20 -2.91 -11.74
C LYS A 86 18.21 -3.44 -10.32
N MET A 87 17.33 -4.36 -10.04
CA MET A 87 17.31 -5.11 -8.78
C MET A 87 17.69 -6.56 -9.05
N LYS A 88 18.53 -7.12 -8.21
CA LYS A 88 18.88 -8.52 -8.21
C LYS A 88 18.58 -9.16 -6.86
N ASN A 89 17.94 -10.31 -6.88
CA ASN A 89 17.69 -11.13 -5.70
C ASN A 89 18.28 -12.53 -5.93
N ASP A 90 19.31 -12.87 -5.18
CA ASP A 90 20.05 -14.14 -5.34
C ASP A 90 19.53 -15.27 -4.44
N GLU A 91 18.57 -14.98 -3.55
CA GLU A 91 18.00 -15.95 -2.62
C GLU A 91 16.50 -15.72 -2.39
N ASP A 92 15.79 -16.76 -1.97
CA ASP A 92 14.39 -16.63 -1.60
C ASP A 92 14.28 -15.86 -0.28
N VAL A 93 13.48 -14.81 -0.28
CA VAL A 93 13.24 -13.95 0.91
C VAL A 93 11.77 -13.71 1.12
N GLU A 94 11.40 -13.32 2.35
CA GLU A 94 10.04 -12.92 2.69
C GLU A 94 10.04 -11.50 3.26
N ARG A 95 8.98 -10.73 2.97
CA ARG A 95 8.79 -9.39 3.54
C ARG A 95 7.35 -9.15 3.92
N ALA A 96 7.18 -8.48 5.07
CA ALA A 96 5.89 -8.12 5.62
C ALA A 96 5.33 -6.84 5.00
N TYR A 97 4.03 -6.85 4.71
CA TYR A 97 3.28 -5.69 4.25
C TYR A 97 1.93 -5.61 4.95
N SER A 98 1.64 -4.46 5.56
CA SER A 98 0.32 -4.19 6.14
C SER A 98 -0.75 -4.21 5.05
N MET A 99 -1.89 -4.82 5.35
CA MET A 99 -3.03 -4.81 4.44
C MET A 99 -3.73 -3.45 4.48
N ALA A 100 -4.00 -2.89 3.31
CA ALA A 100 -4.87 -1.72 3.13
C ALA A 100 -6.34 -2.14 3.01
N SER A 101 -6.60 -3.37 2.58
CA SER A 101 -7.92 -3.97 2.62
C SER A 101 -8.39 -4.18 4.07
N PHE A 102 -9.70 -4.21 4.26
CA PHE A 102 -10.31 -4.57 5.54
C PHE A 102 -11.10 -5.89 5.38
N PRO A 103 -11.44 -6.60 6.47
CA PRO A 103 -11.99 -7.96 6.37
C PRO A 103 -13.21 -8.13 5.44
N ALA A 104 -14.08 -7.12 5.37
CA ALA A 104 -15.27 -7.18 4.51
C ALA A 104 -14.99 -7.09 2.99
N GLU A 105 -13.75 -6.83 2.57
CA GLU A 105 -13.35 -6.90 1.15
C GLU A 105 -13.08 -8.34 0.68
N GLY A 106 -13.20 -9.32 1.59
CA GLY A 106 -13.25 -10.74 1.27
C GLY A 106 -11.93 -11.29 0.74
N LYS A 107 -11.94 -11.80 -0.50
CA LYS A 107 -10.76 -12.47 -1.10
C LYS A 107 -9.73 -11.52 -1.69
N GLU A 108 -10.02 -10.24 -1.82
CA GLU A 108 -9.07 -9.25 -2.29
C GLU A 108 -8.19 -8.75 -1.13
N ILE A 109 -6.89 -8.95 -1.27
CA ILE A 109 -5.88 -8.42 -0.36
C ILE A 109 -5.19 -7.25 -1.04
N MET A 110 -5.33 -6.06 -0.46
CA MET A 110 -4.77 -4.82 -0.97
C MET A 110 -3.58 -4.37 -0.13
N LEU A 111 -2.51 -3.99 -0.80
CA LEU A 111 -1.31 -3.40 -0.20
C LEU A 111 -1.05 -2.03 -0.79
N ASN A 112 -0.42 -1.14 -0.02
CA ASN A 112 0.20 0.08 -0.52
C ASN A 112 1.72 -0.09 -0.41
N VAL A 113 2.39 -0.22 -1.54
CA VAL A 113 3.83 -0.54 -1.59
C VAL A 113 4.61 0.64 -2.15
N ARG A 114 5.52 1.18 -1.33
CA ARG A 114 6.48 2.18 -1.78
C ARG A 114 7.72 1.50 -2.34
N ILE A 115 8.14 1.89 -3.55
CA ILE A 115 9.40 1.41 -4.11
C ILE A 115 10.59 1.97 -3.32
N ALA A 116 11.48 1.10 -2.91
CA ALA A 116 12.70 1.47 -2.19
C ALA A 116 13.86 1.58 -3.20
N THR A 117 14.16 2.81 -3.60
CA THR A 117 15.30 3.11 -4.45
C THR A 117 16.62 3.08 -3.66
N PRO A 118 17.78 2.95 -4.33
CA PRO A 118 19.06 3.24 -3.70
C PRO A 118 19.09 4.64 -3.08
N PRO A 119 19.95 4.91 -2.11
CA PRO A 119 20.16 6.28 -1.63
C PRO A 119 20.69 7.20 -2.75
N TRP A 120 20.28 8.46 -2.72
CA TRP A 120 20.76 9.47 -3.65
C TRP A 120 22.06 10.10 -3.16
N ASP A 121 23.12 10.00 -3.93
CA ASP A 121 24.39 10.71 -3.68
C ASP A 121 24.29 12.14 -4.23
N ARG A 122 24.12 13.10 -3.34
CA ARG A 122 24.01 14.52 -3.71
C ARG A 122 25.27 15.08 -4.33
N ASN A 123 26.45 14.54 -4.00
CA ASN A 123 27.73 15.02 -4.51
C ASN A 123 27.93 14.57 -5.96
N LYS A 124 27.51 13.37 -6.29
CA LYS A 124 27.59 12.78 -7.63
C LYS A 124 26.36 13.08 -8.47
N ASN A 125 25.31 13.61 -7.88
CA ASN A 125 23.99 13.78 -8.50
C ASN A 125 23.49 12.49 -9.18
N ALA A 126 23.61 11.36 -8.49
CA ALA A 126 23.28 10.03 -8.98
C ALA A 126 22.86 9.09 -7.86
N TRP A 127 22.22 8.00 -8.23
CA TRP A 127 21.96 6.90 -7.29
C TRP A 127 23.27 6.26 -6.84
N MET A 128 23.35 5.88 -5.57
CA MET A 128 24.46 5.07 -5.08
C MET A 128 24.40 3.68 -5.74
N ASP A 129 25.58 3.09 -5.96
CA ASP A 129 25.71 1.74 -6.53
C ASP A 129 25.42 0.68 -5.45
N VAL A 130 24.14 0.58 -5.07
CA VAL A 130 23.61 -0.44 -4.17
C VAL A 130 22.34 -1.01 -4.75
N ASN A 131 22.06 -2.27 -4.42
CA ASN A 131 20.85 -2.93 -4.90
C ASN A 131 19.58 -2.20 -4.40
N PRO A 132 18.60 -1.92 -5.26
CA PRO A 132 17.31 -1.41 -4.84
C PRO A 132 16.57 -2.40 -3.90
N GLY A 133 15.52 -1.94 -3.24
CA GLY A 133 14.70 -2.77 -2.38
C GLY A 133 14.12 -3.98 -3.12
N ILE A 134 14.45 -5.17 -2.64
CA ILE A 134 14.11 -6.45 -3.29
C ILE A 134 12.60 -6.62 -3.40
N ALA A 135 11.89 -6.58 -2.28
CA ALA A 135 10.46 -6.86 -2.24
C ALA A 135 9.63 -5.80 -2.94
N SER A 136 9.94 -4.52 -2.71
CA SER A 136 9.20 -3.43 -3.35
C SER A 136 9.37 -3.42 -4.87
N THR A 137 10.59 -3.70 -5.36
CA THR A 137 10.85 -3.81 -6.80
C THR A 137 10.14 -5.02 -7.39
N TYR A 138 10.17 -6.17 -6.71
CA TYR A 138 9.43 -7.36 -7.13
C TYR A 138 7.93 -7.07 -7.27
N VAL A 139 7.31 -6.44 -6.27
CA VAL A 139 5.90 -6.03 -6.32
C VAL A 139 5.64 -5.08 -7.50
N PHE A 140 6.50 -4.08 -7.69
CA PHE A 140 6.36 -3.13 -8.81
C PHE A 140 6.44 -3.79 -10.18
N SER A 141 7.17 -4.89 -10.31
CA SER A 141 7.30 -5.64 -11.56
C SER A 141 6.09 -6.50 -11.92
N LYS A 142 5.18 -6.74 -10.97
CA LYS A 142 4.03 -7.63 -11.17
C LYS A 142 2.96 -6.98 -12.02
N LYS A 143 2.31 -7.80 -12.83
CA LYS A 143 1.21 -7.40 -13.73
C LYS A 143 -0.03 -8.22 -13.44
N PRO A 144 -1.23 -7.71 -13.76
CA PRO A 144 -2.45 -8.49 -13.67
C PRO A 144 -2.29 -9.85 -14.37
N GLY A 145 -2.70 -10.90 -13.68
CA GLY A 145 -2.55 -12.29 -14.13
C GLY A 145 -1.32 -13.02 -13.56
N ASP A 146 -0.32 -12.30 -13.08
CA ASP A 146 0.81 -12.93 -12.39
C ASP A 146 0.36 -13.57 -11.07
N THR A 147 1.11 -14.57 -10.63
CA THR A 147 0.90 -15.24 -9.34
C THR A 147 2.01 -14.86 -8.36
N VAL A 148 1.64 -14.61 -7.11
CA VAL A 148 2.56 -14.39 -6.00
C VAL A 148 2.16 -15.28 -4.82
N THR A 149 3.13 -15.73 -4.04
CA THR A 149 2.88 -16.49 -2.83
C THR A 149 2.85 -15.56 -1.63
N ILE A 150 1.76 -15.60 -0.88
CA ILE A 150 1.60 -14.83 0.36
C ILE A 150 1.28 -15.77 1.52
N SER A 151 1.59 -15.34 2.73
CA SER A 151 1.19 -16.00 3.96
C SER A 151 0.58 -15.01 4.95
N GLY A 152 -0.30 -15.48 5.78
CA GLY A 152 -0.93 -14.67 6.83
C GLY A 152 -2.20 -15.33 7.39
N PRO A 153 -2.93 -14.58 8.21
CA PRO A 153 -2.67 -13.22 8.66
C PRO A 153 -1.68 -13.15 9.83
N TYR A 154 -0.99 -12.03 9.93
CA TYR A 154 -0.16 -11.63 11.08
C TYR A 154 -0.61 -10.26 11.57
N GLY A 155 -0.16 -9.82 12.76
CA GLY A 155 -0.32 -8.43 13.15
C GLY A 155 -0.36 -8.18 14.65
N ASP A 156 -0.05 -6.90 14.97
CA ASP A 156 -0.09 -6.34 16.32
C ASP A 156 -0.80 -4.98 16.35
N PHE A 157 -0.88 -4.32 15.20
CA PHE A 157 -1.45 -2.98 15.07
C PHE A 157 -2.96 -3.06 14.83
N PHE A 158 -3.69 -3.44 15.87
CA PHE A 158 -5.16 -3.56 15.82
C PHE A 158 -5.86 -2.35 16.42
N ILE A 159 -7.15 -2.19 16.09
CA ILE A 159 -8.02 -1.18 16.70
C ILE A 159 -8.12 -1.46 18.20
N ASN A 160 -7.79 -0.46 19.01
CA ASN A 160 -7.95 -0.56 20.45
C ASN A 160 -9.43 -0.47 20.83
N GLU A 161 -9.95 -1.51 21.44
CA GLU A 161 -11.36 -1.59 21.85
C GLU A 161 -11.62 -0.71 23.07
N SER A 162 -12.20 0.45 22.84
CA SER A 162 -12.63 1.42 23.85
C SER A 162 -13.60 2.43 23.24
N ASP A 163 -14.21 3.27 24.07
CA ASP A 163 -15.05 4.39 23.63
C ASP A 163 -14.26 5.71 23.48
N ALA A 164 -12.94 5.69 23.70
CA ALA A 164 -12.11 6.87 23.62
C ALA A 164 -12.05 7.43 22.19
N GLU A 165 -11.90 8.75 22.08
CA GLU A 165 -11.60 9.43 20.81
C GLU A 165 -10.32 8.84 20.18
N MET A 166 -10.33 8.73 18.86
CA MET A 166 -9.18 8.20 18.10
C MET A 166 -8.56 9.30 17.25
N LEU A 167 -7.24 9.36 17.26
CA LEU A 167 -6.45 10.20 16.40
C LEU A 167 -5.56 9.31 15.52
N TYR A 168 -5.77 9.37 14.21
CA TYR A 168 -4.93 8.72 13.21
C TYR A 168 -4.03 9.76 12.55
N ILE A 169 -2.75 9.45 12.44
CA ILE A 169 -1.76 10.25 11.72
C ILE A 169 -1.01 9.31 10.79
N GLY A 170 -1.02 9.59 9.50
CA GLY A 170 -0.39 8.72 8.52
C GLY A 170 -0.06 9.44 7.22
N GLY A 171 0.77 8.81 6.39
CA GLY A 171 1.14 9.32 5.08
C GLY A 171 1.91 8.27 4.26
N GLY A 172 1.99 8.48 2.95
CA GLY A 172 2.65 7.55 2.05
C GLY A 172 2.10 6.12 2.17
N ALA A 173 2.96 5.12 2.13
CA ALA A 173 2.58 3.70 2.26
C ALA A 173 2.02 3.34 3.66
N GLY A 174 2.24 4.18 4.68
CA GLY A 174 1.60 4.07 5.98
C GLY A 174 0.08 4.24 5.95
N MET A 175 -0.48 4.65 4.81
CA MET A 175 -1.92 4.64 4.53
C MET A 175 -2.54 3.25 4.69
N ALA A 176 -1.83 2.17 4.40
CA ALA A 176 -2.40 0.82 4.37
C ALA A 176 -3.15 0.47 5.67
N PRO A 177 -2.53 0.42 6.85
CA PRO A 177 -3.25 0.08 8.08
C PRO A 177 -4.32 1.14 8.45
N MET A 178 -4.12 2.41 8.10
CA MET A 178 -5.09 3.48 8.36
C MET A 178 -6.38 3.23 7.57
N ARG A 179 -6.27 2.92 6.28
CA ARG A 179 -7.43 2.57 5.45
C ARG A 179 -8.16 1.37 6.02
N SER A 180 -7.43 0.31 6.34
CA SER A 180 -8.01 -0.91 6.91
C SER A 180 -8.82 -0.64 8.18
N HIS A 181 -8.25 0.08 9.15
CA HIS A 181 -8.92 0.46 10.38
C HIS A 181 -10.17 1.32 10.12
N LEU A 182 -10.02 2.41 9.36
CA LEU A 182 -11.09 3.40 9.15
C LEU A 182 -12.28 2.80 8.41
N TYR A 183 -12.03 1.97 7.40
CA TYR A 183 -13.11 1.28 6.70
C TYR A 183 -13.80 0.24 7.58
N HIS A 184 -13.06 -0.51 8.38
CA HIS A 184 -13.65 -1.45 9.33
C HIS A 184 -14.49 -0.72 10.39
N LEU A 185 -13.97 0.35 10.98
CA LEU A 185 -14.67 1.16 11.97
C LEU A 185 -16.01 1.68 11.45
N PHE A 186 -16.03 2.22 10.24
CA PHE A 186 -17.20 2.94 9.74
C PHE A 186 -18.08 2.09 8.80
N ARG A 187 -17.51 1.26 7.94
CA ARG A 187 -18.31 0.44 7.01
C ARG A 187 -18.79 -0.86 7.63
N THR A 188 -18.03 -1.47 8.54
CA THR A 188 -18.41 -2.75 9.17
C THR A 188 -19.12 -2.53 10.51
N ILE A 189 -18.43 -1.97 11.50
CA ILE A 189 -18.97 -1.88 12.86
C ILE A 189 -19.79 -0.61 13.13
N LYS A 190 -19.84 0.33 12.20
CA LYS A 190 -20.60 1.59 12.35
C LYS A 190 -20.28 2.32 13.66
N SER A 191 -19.00 2.44 13.98
CA SER A 191 -18.54 3.00 15.26
C SER A 191 -19.08 4.41 15.49
N GLY A 192 -19.58 4.65 16.71
CA GLY A 192 -19.96 5.97 17.19
C GLY A 192 -18.80 6.81 17.75
N ARG A 193 -17.60 6.25 17.81
CA ARG A 193 -16.42 6.95 18.34
C ARG A 193 -16.08 8.17 17.49
N LYS A 194 -15.62 9.22 18.13
CA LYS A 194 -15.06 10.38 17.45
C LYS A 194 -13.68 10.02 16.91
N VAL A 195 -13.48 10.18 15.60
CA VAL A 195 -12.25 9.80 14.90
C VAL A 195 -11.77 10.95 14.05
N ASN A 196 -10.50 11.33 14.21
CA ASN A 196 -9.83 12.32 13.40
C ASN A 196 -8.67 11.65 12.66
N PHE A 197 -8.59 11.86 11.35
CA PHE A 197 -7.50 11.37 10.52
C PHE A 197 -6.76 12.53 9.86
N TRP A 198 -5.48 12.69 10.22
CA TRP A 198 -4.54 13.61 9.60
C TRP A 198 -3.68 12.85 8.60
N TYR A 199 -3.87 13.20 7.33
CA TYR A 199 -3.16 12.60 6.22
C TYR A 199 -2.09 13.53 5.68
N GLY A 200 -0.81 13.14 5.82
CA GLY A 200 0.35 13.91 5.38
C GLY A 200 0.85 13.48 4.00
N GLY A 201 1.21 14.46 3.18
CA GLY A 201 1.84 14.24 1.89
C GLY A 201 2.77 15.40 1.53
N ARG A 202 3.65 15.19 0.52
CA ARG A 202 4.51 16.28 0.02
C ARG A 202 3.68 17.31 -0.74
N SER A 203 2.90 16.85 -1.70
CA SER A 203 2.02 17.69 -2.52
C SER A 203 0.71 16.98 -2.78
N LYS A 204 -0.26 17.69 -3.33
CA LYS A 204 -1.57 17.12 -3.73
C LYS A 204 -1.41 15.93 -4.68
N ARG A 205 -0.41 15.96 -5.53
CA ARG A 205 -0.10 14.89 -6.50
C ARG A 205 0.21 13.56 -5.84
N GLU A 206 0.78 13.58 -4.64
CA GLU A 206 1.20 12.40 -3.90
C GLU A 206 0.13 11.85 -2.95
N LEU A 207 -1.03 12.48 -2.90
CA LEU A 207 -2.17 12.02 -2.11
C LEU A 207 -3.01 11.00 -2.89
N PHE A 208 -3.51 9.98 -2.20
CA PHE A 208 -4.43 9.00 -2.76
C PHE A 208 -5.52 8.64 -1.76
N TYR A 209 -6.63 8.08 -2.24
CA TYR A 209 -7.84 7.76 -1.47
C TYR A 209 -8.54 8.98 -0.83
N VAL A 210 -8.25 10.18 -1.26
CA VAL A 210 -8.84 11.41 -0.70
C VAL A 210 -10.36 11.38 -0.82
N ASP A 211 -10.88 11.05 -2.00
CA ASP A 211 -12.33 10.99 -2.24
C ASP A 211 -13.01 9.93 -1.38
N HIS A 212 -12.33 8.81 -1.11
CA HIS A 212 -12.81 7.75 -0.23
C HIS A 212 -13.01 8.27 1.20
N PHE A 213 -12.03 8.99 1.75
CA PHE A 213 -12.14 9.54 3.11
C PHE A 213 -13.10 10.74 3.19
N ARG A 214 -13.22 11.54 2.13
CA ARG A 214 -14.26 12.58 2.04
C ARG A 214 -15.66 11.96 2.01
N ALA A 215 -15.84 10.85 1.33
CA ALA A 215 -17.11 10.11 1.35
C ALA A 215 -17.41 9.55 2.76
N LEU A 216 -16.41 8.99 3.46
CA LEU A 216 -16.58 8.57 4.86
C LEU A 216 -16.98 9.75 5.76
N GLU A 217 -16.32 10.91 5.62
CA GLU A 217 -16.63 12.13 6.39
C GLU A 217 -18.06 12.61 6.17
N LYS A 218 -18.55 12.50 4.92
CA LYS A 218 -19.92 12.83 4.57
C LYS A 218 -20.95 11.86 5.19
N ASP A 219 -20.63 10.57 5.17
CA ASP A 219 -21.54 9.52 5.64
C ASP A 219 -21.57 9.40 7.18
N PHE A 220 -20.46 9.78 7.85
CA PHE A 220 -20.26 9.62 9.28
C PHE A 220 -19.84 10.94 9.94
N PRO A 221 -20.74 11.69 10.60
CA PRO A 221 -20.46 13.01 11.16
C PRO A 221 -19.42 13.00 12.29
N ASN A 222 -19.18 11.84 12.91
CA ASN A 222 -18.17 11.60 13.93
C ASN A 222 -16.76 11.31 13.38
N PHE A 223 -16.60 11.26 12.05
CA PHE A 223 -15.29 11.16 11.36
C PHE A 223 -14.91 12.51 10.75
N LYS A 224 -13.64 12.92 10.95
CA LYS A 224 -13.06 14.12 10.35
C LYS A 224 -11.74 13.77 9.66
N PHE A 225 -11.58 14.31 8.45
CA PHE A 225 -10.43 14.06 7.60
C PHE A 225 -9.70 15.36 7.27
N TYR A 226 -8.41 15.39 7.59
CA TYR A 226 -7.54 16.55 7.40
C TYR A 226 -6.35 16.19 6.52
N ILE A 227 -5.93 17.13 5.69
CA ILE A 227 -4.76 16.99 4.82
C ILE A 227 -3.70 18.00 5.26
N ALA A 228 -2.46 17.54 5.39
CA ALA A 228 -1.30 18.36 5.62
C ALA A 228 -0.26 18.15 4.51
N LEU A 229 0.22 19.23 3.90
CA LEU A 229 1.20 19.18 2.82
C LEU A 229 2.50 19.87 3.26
N SER A 230 3.64 19.26 2.93
CA SER A 230 4.96 19.87 3.17
C SER A 230 5.44 20.74 2.02
N GLU A 231 4.93 20.49 0.80
CA GLU A 231 5.23 21.23 -0.44
C GLU A 231 3.89 21.44 -1.19
N PRO A 232 3.06 22.42 -0.76
CA PRO A 232 1.71 22.64 -1.28
C PRO A 232 1.69 23.18 -2.72
#